data_b135b9ddbd7eb1dc460842cede516daa
#
_entry.id   b135b9ddbd7eb1dc460842cede516daa
#
_cell.length_a   1.000
_cell.length_b   1.000
_cell.length_c   1.000
_cell.angle_alpha   90.00
_cell.angle_beta   90.00
_cell.angle_gamma   90.00
#
_symmetry.space_group_name_H-M   'P 1'
#
loop_
_entity.id
_entity.type
_entity.pdbx_description
1 polymer ?
#
loop_
_entity_poly.entity_id
_entity_poly.type
_entity_poly.pdbx_seq_one_letter_code
_entity_poly.pdbx_strand_id
1 'polypeptide(L)' 'MHDLSLPPSVTVSPTLVGVSVLTDDGVTVQVTLPRPRGLHDLPAAEVADRAFHLARAALKSASETLEAA' A
#
# COMPACT_ATOMS: atom_id res chain seq x y z
N MET A 1 -15.63 -15.53 18.00
CA MET A 1 -15.29 -14.31 17.30
C MET A 1 -14.09 -14.52 16.39
N HIS A 2 -14.21 -14.08 15.24
CA HIS A 2 -13.14 -14.24 14.30
C HIS A 2 -12.48 -12.90 14.01
N ASP A 3 -11.28 -12.98 13.60
CA ASP A 3 -10.51 -11.83 13.27
C ASP A 3 -10.98 -11.25 11.94
N LEU A 4 -11.26 -9.96 11.91
CA LEU A 4 -11.69 -9.27 10.71
C LEU A 4 -10.55 -8.60 9.97
N SER A 5 -9.33 -8.69 10.51
CA SER A 5 -8.20 -8.07 9.84
C SER A 5 -7.86 -8.88 8.59
N LEU A 6 -7.87 -8.19 7.46
CA LEU A 6 -7.52 -8.78 6.19
C LEU A 6 -6.08 -8.41 5.84
N PRO A 7 -5.36 -9.31 5.16
CA PRO A 7 -4.03 -8.93 4.70
C PRO A 7 -4.15 -7.77 3.71
N PRO A 8 -3.17 -6.87 3.70
CA PRO A 8 -3.16 -5.82 2.69
C PRO A 8 -3.16 -6.44 1.30
N SER A 9 -3.87 -5.83 0.38
CA SER A 9 -3.89 -6.28 -1.01
C SER A 9 -3.11 -5.32 -1.89
N VAL A 10 -2.39 -5.88 -2.85
CA VAL A 10 -1.58 -5.12 -3.79
C VAL A 10 -2.12 -5.35 -5.19
N THR A 11 -2.34 -4.27 -5.91
CA THR A 11 -2.74 -4.31 -7.32
C THR A 11 -1.68 -3.59 -8.13
N VAL A 12 -1.21 -4.24 -9.18
CA VAL A 12 -0.21 -3.65 -10.08
C VAL A 12 -0.84 -3.45 -11.44
N SER A 13 -0.82 -2.21 -11.91
CA SER A 13 -1.26 -1.86 -13.26
C SER A 13 -0.05 -1.39 -14.07
N PRO A 14 -0.20 -1.16 -15.38
CA PRO A 14 0.93 -0.72 -16.19
C PRO A 14 1.60 0.57 -15.72
N THR A 15 0.86 1.44 -15.04
CA THR A 15 1.39 2.75 -14.64
C THR A 15 1.34 3.01 -13.15
N LEU A 16 0.59 2.20 -12.38
CA LEU A 16 0.33 2.47 -10.97
C LEU A 16 0.44 1.21 -10.15
N VAL A 17 0.71 1.41 -8.86
CA VAL A 17 0.63 0.35 -7.86
C VAL A 17 -0.35 0.82 -6.80
N GLY A 18 -1.32 -0.02 -6.49
CA GLY A 18 -2.32 0.25 -5.45
C GLY A 18 -2.13 -0.67 -4.28
N VAL A 19 -2.21 -0.13 -3.07
CA VAL A 19 -2.18 -0.91 -1.84
C VAL A 19 -3.42 -0.57 -1.05
N SER A 20 -4.18 -1.58 -0.65
CA SER A 20 -5.42 -1.41 0.10
C SER A 20 -5.27 -2.09 1.45
N VAL A 21 -5.59 -1.39 2.52
CA VAL A 21 -5.46 -1.89 3.89
C VAL A 21 -6.77 -1.65 4.63
N LEU A 22 -7.24 -2.67 5.33
CA LEU A 22 -8.39 -2.54 6.23
C LEU A 22 -7.85 -2.44 7.65
N THR A 23 -8.19 -1.36 8.34
CA THR A 23 -7.75 -1.15 9.72
C THR A 23 -8.67 -1.89 10.69
N ASP A 24 -8.21 -2.01 11.94
CA ASP A 24 -9.01 -2.64 13.00
C ASP A 24 -10.31 -1.89 13.26
N ASP A 25 -10.34 -0.60 12.96
CA ASP A 25 -11.54 0.23 13.13
C ASP A 25 -12.54 0.09 11.99
N GLY A 26 -12.23 -0.74 11.00
CA GLY A 26 -13.11 -0.92 9.85
C GLY A 26 -12.95 0.13 8.78
N VAL A 27 -11.85 0.89 8.83
CA VAL A 27 -11.57 1.91 7.82
C VAL A 27 -10.71 1.32 6.72
N THR A 28 -11.11 1.54 5.48
CA THR A 28 -10.31 1.12 4.33
C THR A 28 -9.42 2.27 3.92
N VAL A 29 -8.12 2.01 3.87
CA VAL A 29 -7.13 2.98 3.43
C VAL A 29 -6.54 2.50 2.11
N GLN A 30 -6.58 3.36 1.11
CA GLN A 30 -6.04 3.04 -0.20
C GLN A 30 -4.89 3.97 -0.53
N VAL A 31 -3.78 3.39 -0.98
CA VAL A 31 -2.61 4.15 -1.40
C VAL A 31 -2.36 3.84 -2.87
N THR A 32 -2.28 4.89 -3.68
CA THR A 32 -1.96 4.76 -5.10
C THR A 32 -0.61 5.39 -5.35
N LEU A 33 0.28 4.63 -5.94
CA LEU A 33 1.66 5.03 -6.14
C LEU A 33 2.03 4.93 -7.62
N PRO A 34 2.94 5.78 -8.10
CA PRO A 34 3.53 5.56 -9.42
C PRO A 34 4.27 4.22 -9.42
N ARG A 35 4.16 3.49 -10.52
CA ARG A 35 4.82 2.19 -10.63
C ARG A 35 6.33 2.38 -10.70
N PRO A 36 7.12 1.78 -9.79
CA PRO A 36 8.58 1.85 -9.86
C PRO A 36 9.11 1.15 -11.10
N ARG A 37 10.23 1.62 -11.59
CA ARG A 37 10.90 0.97 -12.71
C ARG A 37 11.46 -0.37 -12.28
N GLY A 38 11.40 -1.34 -13.18
CA GLY A 38 11.97 -2.65 -12.93
C GLY A 38 11.13 -3.54 -12.01
N LEU A 39 9.94 -3.09 -11.64
CA LEU A 39 9.08 -3.86 -10.76
C LEU A 39 8.74 -5.22 -11.35
N HIS A 40 8.55 -5.29 -12.66
CA HIS A 40 8.19 -6.53 -13.35
C HIS A 40 9.34 -7.56 -13.37
N ASP A 41 10.57 -7.13 -13.06
CA ASP A 41 11.72 -8.02 -13.01
C ASP A 41 11.84 -8.72 -11.65
N LEU A 42 10.99 -8.38 -10.69
CA LEU A 42 11.09 -8.92 -9.34
C LEU A 42 10.14 -10.10 -9.15
N PRO A 43 10.52 -11.07 -8.30
CA PRO A 43 9.57 -12.10 -7.88
C PRO A 43 8.35 -11.49 -7.21
N ALA A 44 7.23 -12.20 -7.26
CA ALA A 44 5.96 -11.69 -6.73
C ALA A 44 6.07 -11.27 -5.25
N ALA A 45 6.81 -12.06 -4.44
CA ALA A 45 6.99 -11.72 -3.03
C ALA A 45 7.72 -10.39 -2.84
N GLU A 46 8.73 -10.12 -3.68
CA GLU A 46 9.47 -8.87 -3.59
C GLU A 46 8.65 -7.69 -4.11
N VAL A 47 7.80 -7.92 -5.09
CA VAL A 47 6.86 -6.88 -5.57
C VAL A 47 5.97 -6.45 -4.43
N ALA A 48 5.40 -7.39 -3.70
CA ALA A 48 4.53 -7.08 -2.56
C ALA A 48 5.31 -6.34 -1.47
N ASP A 49 6.50 -6.82 -1.11
CA ASP A 49 7.32 -6.16 -0.10
C ASP A 49 7.66 -4.73 -0.48
N ARG A 50 8.03 -4.53 -1.74
CA ARG A 50 8.36 -3.20 -2.24
C ARG A 50 7.15 -2.27 -2.19
N ALA A 51 5.98 -2.79 -2.60
CA ALA A 51 4.75 -2.03 -2.57
C ALA A 51 4.38 -1.63 -1.15
N PHE A 52 4.47 -2.55 -0.20
CA PHE A 52 4.18 -2.25 1.20
C PHE A 52 5.13 -1.23 1.78
N HIS A 53 6.41 -1.33 1.44
CA HIS A 53 7.41 -0.37 1.91
C HIS A 53 7.10 1.04 1.40
N LEU A 54 6.78 1.16 0.12
CA LEU A 54 6.43 2.44 -0.48
C LEU A 54 5.12 3.00 0.08
N ALA A 55 4.14 2.13 0.27
CA ALA A 55 2.86 2.54 0.86
C ALA A 55 3.03 3.04 2.28
N ARG A 56 3.86 2.37 3.07
CA ARG A 56 4.14 2.78 4.44
C ARG A 56 4.77 4.16 4.49
N ALA A 57 5.73 4.42 3.61
CA ALA A 57 6.36 5.72 3.52
C ALA A 57 5.36 6.80 3.09
N ALA A 58 4.48 6.47 2.13
CA ALA A 58 3.46 7.40 1.66
C ALA A 58 2.44 7.73 2.74
N LEU A 59 2.04 6.73 3.52
CA LEU A 59 1.10 6.93 4.62
C LEU A 59 1.69 7.83 5.70
N LYS A 60 2.97 7.64 6.00
CA LYS A 60 3.65 8.50 6.96
C LYS A 60 3.69 9.94 6.47
N SER A 61 4.02 10.14 5.21
CA SER A 61 4.05 11.47 4.61
C SER A 61 2.67 12.11 4.60
N ALA A 62 1.64 11.34 4.25
CA ALA A 62 0.26 11.82 4.25
C ALA A 62 -0.19 12.21 5.65
N SER A 63 0.18 11.44 6.66
CA SER A 63 -0.14 11.73 8.05
C SER A 63 0.47 13.06 8.47
N GLU A 64 1.71 13.30 8.11
CA GLU A 64 2.40 14.56 8.41
C GLU A 64 1.73 15.74 7.72
N THR A 65 1.30 15.55 6.48
CA THR A 65 0.59 16.58 5.73
C THR A 65 -0.74 16.93 6.38
N LEU A 66 -1.47 15.90 6.83
CA LEU A 66 -2.74 16.10 7.51
C LEU A 66 -2.57 16.82 8.85
N GLU A 67 -1.50 16.53 9.57
CA GLU A 67 -1.23 17.21 10.84
C GLU A 67 -0.91 18.68 10.65
N ALA A 68 -0.31 19.04 9.51
CA ALA A 68 0.02 20.41 9.20
C ALA A 68 -1.18 21.21 8.67
N ALA A 69 -2.25 20.52 8.31
CA ALA A 69 -3.42 21.17 7.72
C ALA A 69 -4.27 21.97 8.72
#